data_395cdf1e275764e85440597a645b2cc9
#
_entry.id   395cdf1e275764e85440597a645b2cc9
#
_cell.length_a   1.000
_cell.length_b   1.000
_cell.length_c   1.000
_cell.angle_alpha   90.00
_cell.angle_beta   90.00
_cell.angle_gamma   90.00
#
_symmetry.space_group_name_H-M   'P 1'
#
loop_
_entity.id
_entity.type
_entity.pdbx_description
1 polymer ?
#
loop_
_entity_poly.entity_id
_entity_poly.type
_entity_poly.pdbx_seq_one_letter_code
_entity_poly.pdbx_strand_id
1 'polypeptide(L)'
;VRVLVRNLFLALFIVFIAGPILTVIVYRFVPPPATPLMVIRLVEGKGWNHHWRPIDQVSPSLPRALIAAEDARFCDHHGFDFDALQKAYANNEKGKKIRGGSTISQQTAKNVFLWPGRSYFRKGLEAYFTVLIETLWGKKRIMEVYLNSIEFGPGVYGAQAASQTYFHVDAGKLNPMQSARLAAILPSPLKWKAVGSGPYVKKRSRRIGAASGTVRRQGLAACLG
;
A
#
# COMPACT_ATOMS: atom_id res chain seq x y z
N VAL A 1 -21.03 2.40 -40.11
CA VAL A 1 -20.57 1.23 -39.32
C VAL A 1 -19.04 1.30 -39.12
N ARG A 2 -18.20 1.36 -40.17
CA ARG A 2 -16.71 1.34 -40.05
C ARG A 2 -16.15 2.47 -39.17
N VAL A 3 -16.66 3.69 -39.28
CA VAL A 3 -16.22 4.85 -38.46
C VAL A 3 -16.60 4.66 -37.00
N LEU A 4 -17.80 4.16 -36.71
CA LEU A 4 -18.27 3.89 -35.36
C LEU A 4 -17.42 2.81 -34.68
N VAL A 5 -17.13 1.72 -35.40
CA VAL A 5 -16.29 0.62 -34.90
C VAL A 5 -14.87 1.13 -34.62
N ARG A 6 -14.27 1.90 -35.53
CA ARG A 6 -12.95 2.51 -35.33
C ARG A 6 -12.92 3.41 -34.09
N ASN A 7 -13.91 4.26 -33.93
CA ASN A 7 -13.97 5.19 -32.79
C ASN A 7 -14.17 4.44 -31.47
N LEU A 8 -14.95 3.35 -31.47
CA LEU A 8 -15.08 2.47 -30.32
C LEU A 8 -13.75 1.81 -29.93
N PHE A 9 -13.02 1.23 -30.90
CA PHE A 9 -11.69 0.65 -30.64
C PHE A 9 -10.71 1.70 -30.12
N LEU A 10 -10.70 2.91 -30.68
CA LEU A 10 -9.85 4.00 -30.23
C LEU A 10 -10.21 4.40 -28.79
N ALA A 11 -11.49 4.53 -28.47
CA ALA A 11 -11.92 4.84 -27.12
C ALA A 11 -11.51 3.76 -26.10
N LEU A 12 -11.70 2.49 -26.45
CA LEU A 12 -11.25 1.37 -25.61
C LEU A 12 -9.73 1.36 -25.42
N PHE A 13 -8.96 1.60 -26.49
CA PHE A 13 -7.52 1.71 -26.39
C PHE A 13 -7.08 2.85 -25.47
N ILE A 14 -7.69 4.03 -25.61
CA ILE A 14 -7.40 5.20 -24.75
C ILE A 14 -7.73 4.88 -23.28
N VAL A 15 -8.91 4.32 -23.01
CA VAL A 15 -9.37 4.09 -21.64
C VAL A 15 -8.61 2.97 -20.96
N PHE A 16 -8.30 1.88 -21.65
CA PHE A 16 -7.75 0.68 -21.01
C PHE A 16 -6.25 0.51 -21.18
N ILE A 17 -5.62 1.23 -22.09
CA ILE A 17 -4.18 1.10 -22.38
C ILE A 17 -3.47 2.43 -22.24
N ALA A 18 -3.75 3.39 -23.11
CA ALA A 18 -2.99 4.64 -23.15
C ALA A 18 -3.18 5.50 -21.88
N GLY A 19 -4.40 5.66 -21.40
CA GLY A 19 -4.72 6.44 -20.19
C GLY A 19 -4.07 5.87 -18.93
N PRO A 20 -4.23 4.58 -18.61
CA PRO A 20 -3.52 3.95 -17.50
C PRO A 20 -2.01 4.09 -17.57
N ILE A 21 -1.40 3.81 -18.74
CA ILE A 21 0.06 3.93 -18.91
C ILE A 21 0.50 5.38 -18.67
N LEU A 22 -0.18 6.35 -19.29
CA LEU A 22 0.14 7.77 -19.10
C LEU A 22 0.01 8.20 -17.64
N THR A 23 -1.07 7.78 -16.97
CA THR A 23 -1.28 8.08 -15.54
C THR A 23 -0.17 7.51 -14.68
N VAL A 24 0.24 6.26 -14.92
CA VAL A 24 1.36 5.63 -14.21
C VAL A 24 2.68 6.38 -14.49
N ILE A 25 2.94 6.79 -15.74
CA ILE A 25 4.13 7.59 -16.09
C ILE A 25 4.11 8.94 -15.34
N VAL A 26 2.99 9.64 -15.32
CA VAL A 26 2.85 10.92 -14.59
C VAL A 26 3.11 10.72 -13.11
N TYR A 27 2.49 9.71 -12.49
CA TYR A 27 2.65 9.44 -11.06
C TYR A 27 4.02 8.86 -10.67
N ARG A 28 4.85 8.51 -11.64
CA ARG A 28 6.28 8.26 -11.38
C ARG A 28 6.98 9.49 -10.82
N PHE A 29 6.62 10.68 -11.29
CA PHE A 29 7.31 11.95 -10.99
C PHE A 29 6.47 12.87 -10.10
N VAL A 30 5.15 12.84 -10.27
CA VAL A 30 4.21 13.71 -9.57
C VAL A 30 3.48 12.94 -8.48
N PRO A 31 3.34 13.46 -7.25
CA PRO A 31 2.49 12.88 -6.24
C PRO A 31 1.04 12.73 -6.71
N PRO A 32 0.40 11.54 -6.55
CA PRO A 32 -1.04 11.43 -6.77
C PRO A 32 -1.80 12.42 -5.87
N PRO A 33 -2.59 13.35 -6.42
CA PRO A 33 -3.26 14.37 -5.61
C PRO A 33 -4.38 13.80 -4.76
N ALA A 34 -5.00 12.74 -5.24
CA ALA A 34 -6.09 12.02 -4.59
C ALA A 34 -6.11 10.56 -5.06
N THR A 35 -6.72 9.70 -4.27
CA THR A 35 -7.01 8.32 -4.69
C THR A 35 -8.52 8.09 -4.72
N PRO A 36 -9.01 7.10 -5.52
CA PRO A 36 -10.43 6.76 -5.52
C PRO A 36 -10.97 6.45 -4.11
N LEU A 37 -10.17 5.80 -3.27
CA LEU A 37 -10.53 5.52 -1.88
C LEU A 37 -10.74 6.81 -1.07
N MET A 38 -9.83 7.79 -1.20
CA MET A 38 -9.94 9.09 -0.49
C MET A 38 -11.23 9.79 -0.87
N VAL A 39 -11.57 9.84 -2.17
CA VAL A 39 -12.80 10.47 -2.66
C VAL A 39 -14.05 9.76 -2.13
N ILE A 40 -14.09 8.42 -2.21
CA ILE A 40 -15.21 7.63 -1.70
C ILE A 40 -15.41 7.86 -0.20
N ARG A 41 -14.34 7.84 0.58
CA ARG A 41 -14.39 8.06 2.03
C ARG A 41 -14.83 9.48 2.39
N LEU A 42 -14.43 10.48 1.59
CA LEU A 42 -14.90 11.85 1.76
C LEU A 42 -16.43 11.95 1.56
N VAL A 43 -16.94 11.33 0.51
CA VAL A 43 -18.41 11.26 0.26
C VAL A 43 -19.15 10.49 1.37
N GLU A 44 -18.52 9.46 1.95
CA GLU A 44 -19.03 8.74 3.12
C GLU A 44 -18.94 9.55 4.44
N GLY A 45 -18.49 10.81 4.40
CA GLY A 45 -18.35 11.65 5.60
C GLY A 45 -17.22 11.27 6.54
N LYS A 46 -16.23 10.49 6.07
CA LYS A 46 -15.10 10.05 6.90
C LYS A 46 -13.99 11.11 7.05
N GLY A 47 -14.08 12.20 6.28
CA GLY A 47 -13.09 13.26 6.28
C GLY A 47 -11.92 13.03 5.32
N TRP A 48 -11.01 14.01 5.27
CA TRP A 48 -9.84 14.01 4.42
C TRP A 48 -8.66 14.65 5.18
N ASN A 49 -7.78 13.82 5.72
CA ASN A 49 -6.52 14.24 6.32
C ASN A 49 -5.39 13.53 5.57
N HIS A 50 -4.73 14.27 4.68
CA HIS A 50 -3.67 13.78 3.83
C HIS A 50 -2.60 14.85 3.65
N HIS A 51 -1.35 14.50 3.94
CA HIS A 51 -0.19 15.35 3.76
C HIS A 51 0.93 14.52 3.15
N TRP A 52 1.24 14.77 1.88
CA TRP A 52 2.33 14.08 1.20
C TRP A 52 3.67 14.34 1.87
N ARG A 53 4.46 13.29 2.02
CA ARG A 53 5.87 13.38 2.46
C ARG A 53 6.74 12.53 1.55
N PRO A 54 7.81 13.09 0.95
CA PRO A 54 8.85 12.30 0.29
C PRO A 54 9.40 11.23 1.23
N ILE A 55 9.75 10.08 0.68
CA ILE A 55 10.22 8.94 1.49
C ILE A 55 11.45 9.29 2.36
N ASP A 56 12.33 10.17 1.87
CA ASP A 56 13.52 10.62 2.58
C ASP A 56 13.19 11.51 3.79
N GLN A 57 11.97 12.02 3.89
CA GLN A 57 11.45 12.78 5.04
C GLN A 57 10.62 11.90 6.00
N VAL A 58 10.49 10.62 5.73
CA VAL A 58 9.81 9.65 6.61
C VAL A 58 10.85 8.82 7.34
N SER A 59 10.64 8.59 8.63
CA SER A 59 11.54 7.73 9.42
C SER A 59 11.72 6.37 8.76
N PRO A 60 12.95 5.89 8.55
CA PRO A 60 13.22 4.59 7.95
C PRO A 60 12.67 3.42 8.77
N SER A 61 12.23 3.67 9.98
CA SER A 61 11.53 2.68 10.82
C SER A 61 10.18 2.27 10.25
N LEU A 62 9.47 3.20 9.57
CA LEU A 62 8.12 2.91 9.06
C LEU A 62 8.15 1.98 7.84
N PRO A 63 8.89 2.25 6.75
CA PRO A 63 8.98 1.30 5.64
C PRO A 63 9.52 -0.08 6.09
N ARG A 64 10.48 -0.15 7.02
CA ARG A 64 10.93 -1.44 7.58
C ARG A 64 9.84 -2.19 8.33
N ALA A 65 9.00 -1.49 9.08
CA ALA A 65 7.86 -2.10 9.78
C ALA A 65 6.77 -2.58 8.80
N LEU A 66 6.54 -1.85 7.70
CA LEU A 66 5.60 -2.22 6.65
C LEU A 66 6.10 -3.43 5.86
N ILE A 67 7.37 -3.47 5.47
CA ILE A 67 8.01 -4.65 4.86
C ILE A 67 7.87 -5.87 5.78
N ALA A 68 8.20 -5.72 7.05
CA ALA A 68 8.08 -6.81 8.02
C ALA A 68 6.64 -7.31 8.23
N ALA A 69 5.64 -6.43 8.09
CA ALA A 69 4.25 -6.73 8.37
C ALA A 69 3.48 -7.28 7.18
N GLU A 70 3.77 -6.79 5.97
CA GLU A 70 2.96 -6.96 4.78
C GLU A 70 3.70 -7.71 3.65
N ASP A 71 5.04 -7.52 3.53
CA ASP A 71 5.77 -7.98 2.34
C ASP A 71 7.27 -8.12 2.63
N ALA A 72 7.65 -9.18 3.33
CA ALA A 72 9.04 -9.37 3.79
C ALA A 72 10.07 -9.50 2.65
N ARG A 73 9.63 -9.78 1.42
CA ARG A 73 10.46 -9.93 0.22
C ARG A 73 10.25 -8.82 -0.80
N PHE A 74 9.78 -7.66 -0.35
CA PHE A 74 9.45 -6.52 -1.21
C PHE A 74 10.56 -6.16 -2.21
N CYS A 75 11.82 -6.23 -1.79
CA CYS A 75 12.95 -5.91 -2.65
C CYS A 75 13.32 -7.03 -3.64
N ASP A 76 12.84 -8.27 -3.44
CA ASP A 76 13.29 -9.43 -4.19
C ASP A 76 12.35 -9.82 -5.34
N HIS A 77 11.07 -9.45 -5.26
CA HIS A 77 10.09 -9.82 -6.29
C HIS A 77 9.67 -8.62 -7.16
N HIS A 78 9.08 -8.90 -8.32
CA HIS A 78 8.55 -7.91 -9.26
C HIS A 78 7.01 -7.83 -9.19
N GLY A 79 6.49 -7.39 -8.06
CA GLY A 79 5.07 -7.15 -7.84
C GLY A 79 4.28 -8.32 -7.28
N PHE A 80 4.72 -9.55 -7.50
CA PHE A 80 4.04 -10.77 -7.04
C PHE A 80 5.02 -11.67 -6.31
N ASP A 81 4.72 -12.01 -5.06
CA ASP A 81 5.46 -13.02 -4.30
C ASP A 81 4.77 -14.38 -4.46
N PHE A 82 5.18 -15.12 -5.51
CA PHE A 82 4.62 -16.43 -5.83
C PHE A 82 4.88 -17.45 -4.73
N ASP A 83 6.01 -17.38 -4.03
CA ASP A 83 6.34 -18.29 -2.92
C ASP A 83 5.39 -18.04 -1.73
N ALA A 84 5.10 -16.77 -1.43
CA ALA A 84 4.14 -16.43 -0.39
C ALA A 84 2.72 -16.84 -0.79
N LEU A 85 2.33 -16.70 -2.06
CA LEU A 85 1.04 -17.15 -2.59
C LEU A 85 0.91 -18.68 -2.48
N GLN A 86 1.92 -19.45 -2.86
CA GLN A 86 1.92 -20.90 -2.78
C GLN A 86 1.82 -21.39 -1.32
N LYS A 87 2.58 -20.76 -0.41
CA LYS A 87 2.49 -21.05 1.03
C LYS A 87 1.12 -20.68 1.62
N ALA A 88 0.52 -19.57 1.16
CA ALA A 88 -0.83 -19.18 1.58
C ALA A 88 -1.86 -20.20 1.11
N TYR A 89 -1.77 -20.66 -0.13
CA TYR A 89 -2.65 -21.69 -0.69
C TYR A 89 -2.56 -23.01 0.09
N ALA A 90 -1.35 -23.53 0.31
CA ALA A 90 -1.12 -24.75 1.07
C ALA A 90 -1.59 -24.68 2.54
N ASN A 91 -1.57 -23.49 3.14
CA ASN A 91 -2.11 -23.27 4.49
C ASN A 91 -3.64 -23.22 4.52
N ASN A 92 -4.28 -22.74 3.44
CA ASN A 92 -5.74 -22.70 3.30
C ASN A 92 -6.33 -24.12 3.17
N GLU A 93 -5.69 -25.00 2.40
CA GLU A 93 -6.11 -26.41 2.31
C GLU A 93 -6.06 -27.12 3.66
N LYS A 94 -5.18 -26.69 4.56
CA LYS A 94 -5.06 -27.23 5.93
C LYS A 94 -5.98 -26.54 6.94
N GLY A 95 -6.99 -25.78 6.50
CA GLY A 95 -7.94 -25.07 7.37
C GLY A 95 -7.32 -23.98 8.25
N LYS A 96 -6.07 -23.56 7.97
CA LYS A 96 -5.41 -22.48 8.70
C LYS A 96 -5.87 -21.12 8.16
N LYS A 97 -6.03 -20.15 9.06
CA LYS A 97 -6.50 -18.80 8.75
C LYS A 97 -5.67 -18.19 7.60
N ILE A 98 -6.35 -17.79 6.52
CA ILE A 98 -5.75 -17.14 5.33
C ILE A 98 -4.90 -15.96 5.78
N ARG A 99 -3.60 -16.02 5.56
CA ARG A 99 -2.75 -14.82 5.62
C ARG A 99 -2.84 -14.13 4.26
N GLY A 100 -2.97 -12.81 4.25
CA GLY A 100 -3.02 -12.05 3.02
C GLY A 100 -1.76 -12.28 2.19
N GLY A 101 -1.91 -12.67 0.93
CA GLY A 101 -0.82 -12.88 -0.02
C GLY A 101 -0.62 -11.68 -0.96
N SER A 102 -1.17 -10.51 -0.63
CA SER A 102 -0.98 -9.30 -1.45
C SER A 102 0.28 -8.57 -1.06
N THR A 103 1.11 -8.25 -2.03
CA THR A 103 2.35 -7.49 -1.85
C THR A 103 2.10 -5.99 -1.64
N ILE A 104 3.13 -5.25 -1.21
CA ILE A 104 3.09 -3.79 -1.12
C ILE A 104 2.79 -3.18 -2.50
N SER A 105 3.35 -3.71 -3.58
CA SER A 105 3.09 -3.23 -4.94
C SER A 105 1.63 -3.41 -5.35
N GLN A 106 1.03 -4.57 -5.05
CA GLN A 106 -0.39 -4.81 -5.29
C GLN A 106 -1.29 -3.89 -4.46
N GLN A 107 -0.93 -3.65 -3.20
CA GLN A 107 -1.65 -2.71 -2.35
C GLN A 107 -1.53 -1.27 -2.86
N THR A 108 -0.36 -0.86 -3.36
CA THR A 108 -0.15 0.45 -3.98
C THR A 108 -1.01 0.61 -5.22
N ALA A 109 -0.96 -0.35 -6.15
CA ALA A 109 -1.78 -0.36 -7.36
C ALA A 109 -3.27 -0.24 -7.04
N LYS A 110 -3.75 -1.04 -6.08
CA LYS A 110 -5.14 -0.97 -5.61
C LYS A 110 -5.49 0.40 -5.04
N ASN A 111 -4.70 0.92 -4.13
CA ASN A 111 -5.04 2.15 -3.41
C ASN A 111 -5.02 3.39 -4.30
N VAL A 112 -4.10 3.45 -5.27
CA VAL A 112 -3.91 4.62 -6.14
C VAL A 112 -4.87 4.64 -7.31
N PHE A 113 -5.17 3.48 -7.92
CA PHE A 113 -5.87 3.44 -9.21
C PHE A 113 -7.27 2.82 -9.14
N LEU A 114 -7.61 2.12 -8.03
CA LEU A 114 -8.84 1.34 -7.97
C LEU A 114 -9.71 1.72 -6.77
N TRP A 115 -10.95 1.27 -6.84
CA TRP A 115 -11.95 1.44 -5.78
C TRP A 115 -11.91 0.30 -4.76
N PRO A 116 -12.43 0.51 -3.53
CA PRO A 116 -12.58 -0.55 -2.54
C PRO A 116 -13.62 -1.58 -3.02
N GLY A 117 -13.45 -2.84 -2.61
CA GLY A 117 -14.35 -3.93 -2.95
C GLY A 117 -13.61 -5.22 -3.27
N ARG A 118 -14.39 -6.30 -3.51
CA ARG A 118 -13.86 -7.63 -3.81
C ARG A 118 -14.57 -8.16 -5.06
N SER A 119 -13.90 -8.13 -6.20
CA SER A 119 -14.33 -8.80 -7.43
C SER A 119 -13.11 -9.32 -8.20
N TYR A 120 -13.28 -10.38 -8.97
CA TYR A 120 -12.23 -10.92 -9.82
C TYR A 120 -11.80 -9.92 -10.90
N PHE A 121 -12.75 -9.17 -11.46
CA PHE A 121 -12.45 -8.10 -12.43
C PHE A 121 -11.52 -7.03 -11.82
N ARG A 122 -11.86 -6.52 -10.63
CA ARG A 122 -11.01 -5.56 -9.92
C ARG A 122 -9.63 -6.16 -9.58
N LYS A 123 -9.58 -7.46 -9.25
CA LYS A 123 -8.31 -8.15 -8.99
C LYS A 123 -7.45 -8.28 -10.25
N GLY A 124 -8.07 -8.46 -11.42
CA GLY A 124 -7.38 -8.40 -12.72
C GLY A 124 -6.80 -7.01 -12.99
N LEU A 125 -7.56 -5.93 -12.75
CA LEU A 125 -7.07 -4.56 -12.87
C LEU A 125 -5.94 -4.27 -11.87
N GLU A 126 -6.03 -4.78 -10.64
CA GLU A 126 -4.96 -4.67 -9.65
C GLU A 126 -3.66 -5.30 -10.15
N ALA A 127 -3.74 -6.50 -10.74
CA ALA A 127 -2.58 -7.16 -11.33
C ALA A 127 -2.02 -6.34 -12.51
N TYR A 128 -2.87 -5.81 -13.39
CA TYR A 128 -2.48 -4.96 -14.51
C TYR A 128 -1.70 -3.72 -14.03
N PHE A 129 -2.25 -2.95 -13.09
CA PHE A 129 -1.55 -1.78 -12.54
C PHE A 129 -0.29 -2.18 -11.75
N THR A 130 -0.27 -3.34 -11.10
CA THR A 130 0.93 -3.84 -10.42
C THR A 130 2.08 -4.05 -11.40
N VAL A 131 1.81 -4.67 -12.56
CA VAL A 131 2.81 -4.82 -13.62
C VAL A 131 3.29 -3.46 -14.12
N LEU A 132 2.38 -2.53 -14.36
CA LEU A 132 2.74 -1.19 -14.83
C LEU A 132 3.65 -0.43 -13.84
N ILE A 133 3.30 -0.39 -12.54
CA ILE A 133 4.12 0.33 -11.57
C ILE A 133 5.46 -0.37 -11.32
N GLU A 134 5.53 -1.69 -11.33
CA GLU A 134 6.81 -2.41 -11.19
C GLU A 134 7.73 -2.23 -12.39
N THR A 135 7.15 -2.10 -13.60
CA THR A 135 7.92 -1.86 -14.82
C THR A 135 8.40 -0.41 -14.94
N LEU A 136 7.55 0.54 -14.55
CA LEU A 136 7.77 1.97 -14.79
C LEU A 136 8.32 2.72 -13.58
N TRP A 137 8.09 2.24 -12.34
CA TRP A 137 8.60 2.83 -11.10
C TRP A 137 9.69 1.96 -10.49
N GLY A 138 10.62 2.56 -9.75
CA GLY A 138 11.53 1.79 -8.89
C GLY A 138 10.88 1.48 -7.54
N LYS A 139 11.40 0.51 -6.80
CA LYS A 139 10.91 0.09 -5.48
C LYS A 139 10.78 1.26 -4.50
N LYS A 140 11.75 2.18 -4.50
CA LYS A 140 11.71 3.40 -3.68
C LYS A 140 10.46 4.23 -3.97
N ARG A 141 10.11 4.45 -5.25
CA ARG A 141 8.91 5.19 -5.63
C ARG A 141 7.62 4.46 -5.27
N ILE A 142 7.57 3.14 -5.48
CA ILE A 142 6.41 2.33 -5.07
C ILE A 142 6.18 2.47 -3.56
N MET A 143 7.24 2.33 -2.74
CA MET A 143 7.15 2.50 -1.30
C MET A 143 6.74 3.93 -0.91
N GLU A 144 7.27 4.95 -1.57
CA GLU A 144 6.91 6.34 -1.31
C GLU A 144 5.43 6.59 -1.56
N VAL A 145 4.89 6.14 -2.69
CA VAL A 145 3.48 6.28 -3.01
C VAL A 145 2.63 5.45 -2.04
N TYR A 146 3.06 4.24 -1.69
CA TYR A 146 2.41 3.42 -0.67
C TYR A 146 2.30 4.15 0.66
N LEU A 147 3.41 4.66 1.19
CA LEU A 147 3.47 5.41 2.45
C LEU A 147 2.52 6.61 2.49
N ASN A 148 2.18 7.17 1.35
CA ASN A 148 1.33 8.35 1.24
C ASN A 148 -0.13 8.03 0.86
N SER A 149 -0.45 6.81 0.39
CA SER A 149 -1.78 6.47 -0.09
C SER A 149 -2.57 5.51 0.81
N ILE A 150 -1.91 4.84 1.76
CA ILE A 150 -2.59 3.89 2.65
C ILE A 150 -3.44 4.58 3.70
N GLU A 151 -4.61 3.99 3.97
CA GLU A 151 -5.53 4.44 5.02
C GLU A 151 -5.09 3.88 6.38
N PHE A 152 -4.86 4.76 7.37
CA PHE A 152 -4.51 4.41 8.75
C PHE A 152 -5.67 4.59 9.74
N GLY A 153 -6.77 5.15 9.28
CA GLY A 153 -7.96 5.41 10.08
C GLY A 153 -9.02 6.11 9.24
N PRO A 154 -10.24 6.30 9.75
CA PRO A 154 -11.28 7.00 9.01
C PRO A 154 -10.80 8.38 8.53
N GLY A 155 -10.64 8.56 7.22
CA GLY A 155 -10.17 9.81 6.61
C GLY A 155 -8.71 10.16 6.88
N VAL A 156 -7.89 9.25 7.42
CA VAL A 156 -6.47 9.48 7.72
C VAL A 156 -5.61 8.71 6.72
N TYR A 157 -4.94 9.44 5.82
CA TYR A 157 -4.15 8.86 4.75
C TYR A 157 -2.69 9.26 4.81
N GLY A 158 -1.84 8.26 4.67
CA GLY A 158 -0.40 8.42 4.60
C GLY A 158 0.30 8.59 5.95
N ALA A 159 1.62 8.46 5.89
CA ALA A 159 2.51 8.42 7.05
C ALA A 159 2.44 9.71 7.90
N GLN A 160 2.40 10.88 7.25
CA GLN A 160 2.40 12.16 7.96
C GLN A 160 1.09 12.37 8.73
N ALA A 161 -0.05 12.18 8.08
CA ALA A 161 -1.34 12.33 8.73
C ALA A 161 -1.52 11.34 9.88
N ALA A 162 -1.10 10.08 9.68
CA ALA A 162 -1.15 9.04 10.71
C ALA A 162 -0.24 9.37 11.91
N SER A 163 0.98 9.83 11.64
CA SER A 163 1.96 10.22 12.67
C SER A 163 1.42 11.36 13.55
N GLN A 164 0.86 12.38 12.93
CA GLN A 164 0.25 13.51 13.64
C GLN A 164 -0.99 13.09 14.43
N THR A 165 -1.88 12.31 13.80
CA THR A 165 -3.16 11.88 14.41
C THR A 165 -2.94 11.00 15.64
N TYR A 166 -1.99 10.06 15.58
CA TYR A 166 -1.83 9.06 16.64
C TYR A 166 -0.75 9.40 17.66
N PHE A 167 0.28 10.16 17.26
CA PHE A 167 1.45 10.36 18.11
C PHE A 167 1.85 11.83 18.27
N HIS A 168 1.20 12.76 17.56
CA HIS A 168 1.50 14.19 17.56
C HIS A 168 2.96 14.53 17.22
N VAL A 169 3.58 13.72 16.34
CA VAL A 169 4.95 13.89 15.85
C VAL A 169 4.99 13.95 14.33
N ASP A 170 6.06 14.50 13.79
CA ASP A 170 6.35 14.45 12.34
C ASP A 170 6.68 13.01 11.92
N ALA A 171 6.34 12.62 10.69
CA ALA A 171 6.61 11.29 10.17
C ALA A 171 8.10 10.93 10.16
N GLY A 172 8.97 11.92 10.01
CA GLY A 172 10.43 11.75 10.10
C GLY A 172 10.92 11.40 11.51
N LYS A 173 10.11 11.68 12.53
CA LYS A 173 10.44 11.44 13.95
C LYS A 173 9.80 10.17 14.53
N LEU A 174 9.12 9.36 13.71
CA LEU A 174 8.54 8.09 14.17
C LEU A 174 9.64 7.17 14.70
N ASN A 175 9.46 6.68 15.93
CA ASN A 175 10.33 5.66 16.49
C ASN A 175 9.91 4.24 16.03
N PRO A 176 10.74 3.20 16.22
CA PRO A 176 10.43 1.84 15.78
C PRO A 176 9.12 1.27 16.32
N MET A 177 8.75 1.58 17.58
CA MET A 177 7.52 1.08 18.17
C MET A 177 6.28 1.79 17.61
N GLN A 178 6.33 3.09 17.38
CA GLN A 178 5.28 3.86 16.74
C GLN A 178 5.05 3.36 15.31
N SER A 179 6.12 3.15 14.54
CA SER A 179 6.08 2.57 13.20
C SER A 179 5.44 1.17 13.19
N ALA A 180 5.82 0.32 14.14
CA ALA A 180 5.22 -1.01 14.28
C ALA A 180 3.73 -0.96 14.66
N ARG A 181 3.29 0.02 15.44
CA ARG A 181 1.87 0.25 15.76
C ARG A 181 1.08 0.69 14.54
N LEU A 182 1.60 1.59 13.72
CA LEU A 182 0.98 1.98 12.44
C LEU A 182 0.86 0.77 11.51
N ALA A 183 1.92 0.00 11.32
CA ALA A 183 1.86 -1.21 10.49
C ALA A 183 0.88 -2.26 11.05
N ALA A 184 0.71 -2.32 12.38
CA ALA A 184 -0.17 -3.29 13.01
C ALA A 184 -1.66 -3.07 12.73
N ILE A 185 -2.10 -1.84 12.47
CA ILE A 185 -3.52 -1.50 12.26
C ILE A 185 -3.97 -1.63 10.80
N LEU A 186 -3.08 -1.75 9.84
CA LEU A 186 -3.40 -1.77 8.40
C LEU A 186 -4.43 -2.82 7.96
N PRO A 187 -4.50 -4.02 8.52
CA PRO A 187 -5.51 -4.99 8.12
C PRO A 187 -6.95 -4.56 8.43
N SER A 188 -7.15 -3.61 9.36
CA SER A 188 -8.47 -3.11 9.73
C SER A 188 -8.41 -1.67 10.26
N PRO A 189 -7.99 -0.69 9.42
CA PRO A 189 -7.69 0.67 9.86
C PRO A 189 -8.92 1.42 10.37
N LEU A 190 -10.11 1.06 9.89
CA LEU A 190 -11.36 1.65 10.36
C LEU A 190 -11.77 1.18 11.75
N LYS A 191 -11.25 0.04 12.21
CA LYS A 191 -11.61 -0.56 13.52
C LYS A 191 -10.49 -0.47 14.55
N TRP A 192 -9.23 -0.54 14.10
CA TRP A 192 -8.07 -0.58 14.98
C TRP A 192 -7.40 0.78 15.09
N LYS A 193 -6.94 1.10 16.27
CA LYS A 193 -6.22 2.35 16.56
C LYS A 193 -4.77 2.05 16.94
N ALA A 194 -3.84 2.89 16.55
CA ALA A 194 -2.42 2.72 16.90
C ALA A 194 -2.15 3.07 18.37
N VAL A 195 -3.00 3.91 18.98
CA VAL A 195 -2.97 4.30 20.39
C VAL A 195 -4.28 3.86 21.05
N GLY A 196 -4.24 3.49 22.31
CA GLY A 196 -5.41 2.94 23.03
C GLY A 196 -5.89 1.58 22.51
N SER A 197 -5.02 0.85 21.82
CA SER A 197 -5.34 -0.39 21.12
C SER A 197 -5.56 -1.58 22.06
N GLY A 198 -6.44 -2.48 21.64
CA GLY A 198 -6.70 -3.73 22.36
C GLY A 198 -5.52 -4.72 22.33
N PRO A 199 -5.62 -5.85 23.08
CA PRO A 199 -4.53 -6.82 23.24
C PRO A 199 -3.97 -7.38 21.93
N TYR A 200 -4.82 -7.58 20.93
CA TYR A 200 -4.42 -8.10 19.63
C TYR A 200 -3.43 -7.15 18.91
N VAL A 201 -3.78 -5.87 18.79
CA VAL A 201 -2.92 -4.88 18.13
C VAL A 201 -1.62 -4.70 18.91
N LYS A 202 -1.66 -4.69 20.26
CA LYS A 202 -0.47 -4.66 21.11
C LYS A 202 0.46 -5.86 20.85
N LYS A 203 -0.08 -7.08 20.76
CA LYS A 203 0.68 -8.29 20.46
C LYS A 203 1.25 -8.26 19.02
N ARG A 204 0.43 -7.83 18.04
CA ARG A 204 0.84 -7.71 16.64
C ARG A 204 1.97 -6.68 16.48
N SER A 205 1.85 -5.50 17.10
CA SER A 205 2.88 -4.45 17.00
C SER A 205 4.23 -4.89 17.60
N ARG A 206 4.24 -5.62 18.72
CA ARG A 206 5.50 -6.18 19.27
C ARG A 206 6.18 -7.16 18.29
N ARG A 207 5.39 -8.03 17.64
CA ARG A 207 5.91 -8.98 16.63
C ARG A 207 6.48 -8.25 15.41
N ILE A 208 5.77 -7.22 14.92
CA ILE A 208 6.24 -6.40 13.81
C ILE A 208 7.51 -5.65 14.20
N GLY A 209 7.59 -5.09 15.41
CA GLY A 209 8.79 -4.41 15.90
C GLY A 209 10.02 -5.33 15.93
N ALA A 210 9.86 -6.56 16.42
CA ALA A 210 10.92 -7.56 16.39
C ALA A 210 11.34 -7.93 14.95
N ALA A 211 10.36 -8.19 14.07
CA ALA A 211 10.59 -8.53 12.66
C ALA A 211 11.23 -7.36 11.88
N SER A 212 10.83 -6.11 12.16
CA SER A 212 11.45 -4.90 11.59
C SER A 212 12.93 -4.79 11.96
N GLY A 213 13.32 -5.21 13.17
CA GLY A 213 14.72 -5.36 13.55
C GLY A 213 15.48 -6.35 12.66
N THR A 214 14.84 -7.45 12.28
CA THR A 214 15.42 -8.42 11.33
C THR A 214 15.54 -7.84 9.93
N VAL A 215 14.50 -7.15 9.43
CA VAL A 215 14.56 -6.43 8.14
C VAL A 215 15.76 -5.50 8.08
N ARG A 216 16.04 -4.76 9.17
CA ARG A 216 17.22 -3.88 9.27
C ARG A 216 18.53 -4.65 9.23
N ARG A 217 18.67 -5.70 10.08
CA ARG A 217 19.94 -6.45 10.18
C ARG A 217 20.29 -7.21 8.91
N GLN A 218 19.30 -7.71 8.20
CA GLN A 218 19.49 -8.51 6.97
C GLN A 218 19.44 -7.66 5.69
N GLY A 219 19.28 -6.34 5.80
CA GLY A 219 19.25 -5.47 4.63
C GLY A 219 18.03 -5.67 3.71
N LEU A 220 16.91 -6.25 4.19
CA LEU A 220 15.75 -6.57 3.36
C LEU A 220 14.99 -5.33 2.83
N ALA A 221 15.43 -4.15 3.19
CA ALA A 221 14.93 -2.87 2.67
C ALA A 221 15.98 -2.14 1.83
N ALA A 222 17.02 -2.81 1.35
CA ALA A 222 18.14 -2.19 0.64
C ALA A 222 17.71 -1.49 -0.68
N CYS A 223 16.62 -1.94 -1.32
CA CYS A 223 16.09 -1.32 -2.53
C CYS A 223 15.49 0.10 -2.30
N LEU A 224 15.44 0.56 -1.06
CA LEU A 224 14.92 1.89 -0.72
C LEU A 224 16.03 2.96 -0.60
N GLY A 225 17.30 2.57 -0.57
CA GLY A 225 18.46 3.44 -0.38
C GLY A 225 18.93 3.48 1.05
#